data_cea3818ffafe3763333ffbc0cda1f5cb
#
_entry.id   cea3818ffafe3763333ffbc0cda1f5cb
#
_cell.length_a   1.000
_cell.length_b   1.000
_cell.length_c   1.000
_cell.angle_alpha   90.00
_cell.angle_beta   90.00
_cell.angle_gamma   90.00
#
_symmetry.space_group_name_H-M   'P 1'
#
loop_
_entity.id
_entity.type
_entity.pdbx_description
1 polymer ?
#
loop_
_entity_poly.entity_id
_entity_poly.type
_entity_poly.pdbx_seq_one_letter_code
_entity_poly.pdbx_strand_id
1 'polypeptide(L)'
;MKQVKQNTRSVAILSLFLLLLLGSCCSSNDSIGTDIPDNPKPSEVKVMDKSKIVDYNKYHCPANWNEGFEKGPDYMLRSDARWSWWRMKQSEHFFVFWEPGFGDDPNAESVPEALRVDVDDLLQKAEQFYKTNVEKLGMATVGQGKSVLDNHKMQIYLLYQTDWLATGSGYDDKIGALWVNPSTCKPVGSTIGHEIGHSFQYQVSADKLFTGEVTPIDS
;
A
#
# COMPACT_ATOMS: atom_id res chain seq x y z
N MET A 1 22.50 -19.31 -40.94
CA MET A 1 21.03 -19.54 -40.97
C MET A 1 20.74 -20.90 -40.36
N LYS A 2 20.22 -20.94 -39.11
CA LYS A 2 19.55 -22.11 -38.56
C LYS A 2 18.45 -21.58 -37.63
N GLN A 3 17.20 -21.79 -38.04
CA GLN A 3 16.01 -21.45 -37.27
C GLN A 3 15.84 -22.48 -36.13
N VAL A 4 15.60 -22.01 -34.92
CA VAL A 4 15.18 -22.83 -33.79
C VAL A 4 13.67 -22.67 -33.63
N LYS A 5 12.95 -23.80 -33.87
CA LYS A 5 11.51 -23.91 -33.65
C LYS A 5 11.18 -23.89 -32.16
N GLN A 6 10.31 -22.98 -31.76
CA GLN A 6 9.64 -23.03 -30.47
C GLN A 6 8.52 -24.07 -30.48
N ASN A 7 8.57 -24.99 -29.54
CA ASN A 7 7.53 -26.00 -29.29
C ASN A 7 6.62 -25.47 -28.18
N THR A 8 5.43 -25.03 -28.52
CA THR A 8 4.33 -24.78 -27.59
C THR A 8 3.66 -26.09 -27.21
N ARG A 9 3.74 -26.47 -25.95
CA ARG A 9 2.91 -27.57 -25.41
C ARG A 9 1.79 -26.97 -24.59
N SER A 10 0.60 -27.05 -25.13
CA SER A 10 -0.68 -26.81 -24.43
C SER A 10 -0.91 -27.96 -23.43
N VAL A 11 -1.14 -27.60 -22.17
CA VAL A 11 -1.63 -28.54 -21.16
C VAL A 11 -3.11 -28.25 -20.96
N ALA A 12 -3.93 -29.20 -21.44
CA ALA A 12 -5.37 -29.22 -21.20
C ALA A 12 -5.62 -29.79 -19.80
N ILE A 13 -6.29 -29.02 -18.93
CA ILE A 13 -6.79 -29.49 -17.64
C ILE A 13 -8.22 -29.96 -17.81
N LEU A 14 -8.41 -31.25 -17.56
CA LEU A 14 -9.65 -31.99 -17.67
C LEU A 14 -10.50 -31.74 -16.43
N SER A 15 -11.67 -31.08 -16.60
CA SER A 15 -12.68 -30.92 -15.55
C SER A 15 -13.46 -32.23 -15.40
N LEU A 16 -13.41 -32.85 -14.22
CA LEU A 16 -14.25 -34.00 -13.89
C LEU A 16 -15.45 -33.55 -13.09
N PHE A 17 -16.62 -33.56 -13.73
CA PHE A 17 -17.94 -33.47 -13.11
C PHE A 17 -18.25 -34.78 -12.39
N LEU A 18 -18.60 -34.73 -11.11
CA LEU A 18 -19.28 -35.84 -10.45
C LEU A 18 -20.63 -35.37 -9.89
N LEU A 19 -21.68 -35.79 -10.57
CA LEU A 19 -23.09 -35.69 -10.19
C LEU A 19 -23.49 -36.97 -9.43
N LEU A 20 -24.53 -36.89 -8.58
CA LEU A 20 -25.35 -37.91 -7.94
C LEU A 20 -25.29 -37.85 -6.42
N LEU A 21 -26.38 -37.91 -5.63
CA LEU A 21 -27.73 -38.45 -5.81
C LEU A 21 -28.70 -37.78 -4.79
N LEU A 22 -29.92 -37.65 -5.22
CA LEU A 22 -31.09 -37.33 -4.41
C LEU A 22 -31.38 -38.45 -3.42
N GLY A 23 -31.58 -38.11 -2.15
CA GLY A 23 -32.14 -38.97 -1.16
C GLY A 23 -33.23 -38.20 -0.37
N SER A 24 -34.48 -38.44 -0.75
CA SER A 24 -35.67 -37.97 -0.03
C SER A 24 -35.92 -38.90 1.15
N CYS A 25 -36.14 -38.37 2.35
CA CYS A 25 -37.06 -38.99 3.32
C CYS A 25 -37.44 -38.06 4.49
N CYS A 26 -38.75 -37.89 4.61
CA CYS A 26 -39.62 -37.73 5.78
C CYS A 26 -39.28 -36.81 6.97
N SER A 27 -40.19 -35.88 7.06
CA SER A 27 -40.70 -35.16 8.21
C SER A 27 -40.54 -35.81 9.60
N SER A 28 -40.04 -35.03 10.55
CA SER A 28 -40.54 -34.91 11.89
C SER A 28 -40.34 -33.45 12.36
N ASN A 29 -41.43 -32.82 12.74
CA ASN A 29 -41.42 -31.50 13.39
C ASN A 29 -40.91 -31.66 14.81
N ASP A 30 -39.68 -31.22 15.02
CA ASP A 30 -39.19 -30.77 16.32
C ASP A 30 -38.59 -29.41 16.16
N SER A 31 -39.31 -28.41 16.65
CA SER A 31 -38.85 -27.01 16.74
C SER A 31 -37.77 -26.90 17.83
N ILE A 32 -36.55 -27.25 17.49
CA ILE A 32 -35.38 -26.82 18.22
C ILE A 32 -35.06 -25.42 17.71
N GLY A 33 -35.29 -24.42 18.56
CA GLY A 33 -34.83 -23.06 18.32
C GLY A 33 -33.33 -23.08 18.19
N THR A 34 -32.83 -23.11 16.96
CA THR A 34 -31.44 -22.79 16.67
C THR A 34 -31.32 -21.28 16.69
N ASP A 35 -30.87 -20.74 17.82
CA ASP A 35 -30.26 -19.41 17.85
C ASP A 35 -29.05 -19.45 16.90
N ILE A 36 -29.31 -19.18 15.63
CA ILE A 36 -28.25 -18.85 14.67
C ILE A 36 -27.74 -17.50 15.17
N PRO A 37 -26.49 -17.40 15.61
CA PRO A 37 -25.95 -16.11 15.99
C PRO A 37 -26.12 -15.17 14.82
N ASP A 38 -26.76 -14.03 15.06
CA ASP A 38 -26.97 -12.98 14.08
C ASP A 38 -25.65 -12.73 13.34
N ASN A 39 -25.69 -12.93 12.03
CA ASN A 39 -24.53 -12.63 11.19
C ASN A 39 -24.14 -11.17 11.46
N PRO A 40 -22.91 -10.85 11.88
CA PRO A 40 -22.56 -9.52 12.30
C PRO A 40 -22.95 -8.54 11.19
N LYS A 41 -23.84 -7.61 11.53
CA LYS A 41 -24.31 -6.57 10.62
C LYS A 41 -23.10 -5.92 9.97
N PRO A 42 -22.99 -5.80 8.62
CA PRO A 42 -21.87 -5.17 7.98
C PRO A 42 -21.62 -3.80 8.64
N SER A 43 -20.42 -3.58 9.11
CA SER A 43 -20.06 -2.30 9.74
C SER A 43 -20.37 -1.17 8.75
N GLU A 44 -21.10 -0.17 9.21
CA GLU A 44 -21.44 0.98 8.37
C GLU A 44 -20.18 1.63 7.85
N VAL A 45 -20.08 1.77 6.51
CA VAL A 45 -18.92 2.40 5.88
C VAL A 45 -18.94 3.89 6.19
N LYS A 46 -17.92 4.36 6.88
CA LYS A 46 -17.73 5.77 7.18
C LYS A 46 -16.99 6.45 6.03
N VAL A 47 -17.35 7.68 5.70
CA VAL A 47 -16.67 8.51 4.71
C VAL A 47 -16.10 9.73 5.39
N MET A 48 -14.80 9.98 5.24
CA MET A 48 -14.11 11.12 5.83
C MET A 48 -14.33 12.37 4.97
N ASP A 49 -14.52 13.50 5.62
CA ASP A 49 -14.54 14.79 4.94
C ASP A 49 -13.09 15.21 4.63
N LYS A 50 -12.77 15.28 3.34
CA LYS A 50 -11.42 15.63 2.87
C LYS A 50 -10.93 17.00 3.34
N SER A 51 -11.83 17.93 3.63
CA SER A 51 -11.46 19.27 4.15
C SER A 51 -10.85 19.20 5.56
N LYS A 52 -11.04 18.10 6.28
CA LYS A 52 -10.50 17.84 7.62
C LYS A 52 -9.17 17.10 7.60
N ILE A 53 -8.71 16.66 6.43
CA ILE A 53 -7.45 15.94 6.29
C ILE A 53 -6.32 16.94 6.10
N VAL A 54 -5.41 16.98 7.06
CA VAL A 54 -4.21 17.82 6.99
C VAL A 54 -3.34 17.36 5.81
N ASP A 55 -2.87 18.30 5.01
CA ASP A 55 -2.00 18.05 3.84
C ASP A 55 -2.60 17.11 2.77
N TYR A 56 -3.95 16.98 2.69
CA TYR A 56 -4.61 16.15 1.68
C TYR A 56 -4.08 16.42 0.26
N ASN A 57 -3.84 17.68 -0.07
CA ASN A 57 -3.32 18.12 -1.36
C ASN A 57 -1.85 17.76 -1.61
N LYS A 58 -1.11 17.37 -0.56
CA LYS A 58 0.26 16.86 -0.68
C LYS A 58 0.34 15.36 -0.94
N TYR A 59 -0.81 14.66 -0.95
CA TYR A 59 -0.88 13.27 -1.34
C TYR A 59 -1.04 13.14 -2.85
N HIS A 60 -0.22 12.32 -3.48
CA HIS A 60 -0.38 11.94 -4.88
C HIS A 60 -0.98 10.53 -4.95
N CYS A 61 -2.19 10.39 -5.49
CA CYS A 61 -2.83 9.11 -5.71
C CYS A 61 -2.32 8.52 -7.05
N PRO A 62 -1.79 7.29 -7.06
CA PRO A 62 -1.34 6.64 -8.30
C PRO A 62 -2.46 6.53 -9.33
N ALA A 63 -2.15 6.87 -10.59
CA ALA A 63 -3.16 6.88 -11.65
C ALA A 63 -3.49 5.48 -12.19
N ASN A 64 -2.52 4.55 -12.18
CA ASN A 64 -2.59 3.30 -12.91
C ASN A 64 -2.26 2.04 -12.07
N TRP A 65 -2.46 2.09 -10.75
CA TRP A 65 -2.12 0.96 -9.89
C TRP A 65 -3.35 0.15 -9.48
N ASN A 66 -3.27 -1.18 -9.71
CA ASN A 66 -4.33 -2.14 -9.38
C ASN A 66 -4.39 -2.53 -7.89
N GLU A 67 -3.68 -1.85 -7.00
CA GLU A 67 -3.53 -2.24 -5.60
C GLU A 67 -4.40 -1.45 -4.63
N GLY A 68 -5.66 -1.18 -5.01
CA GLY A 68 -6.61 -0.44 -4.17
C GLY A 68 -6.70 1.06 -4.48
N PHE A 69 -6.06 1.52 -5.57
CA PHE A 69 -6.10 2.90 -6.05
C PHE A 69 -6.97 3.09 -7.29
N GLU A 70 -7.41 2.01 -7.92
CA GLU A 70 -8.18 2.02 -9.18
C GLU A 70 -9.48 2.82 -9.11
N LYS A 71 -9.98 3.08 -7.90
CA LYS A 71 -11.19 3.89 -7.66
C LYS A 71 -10.89 5.38 -7.41
N GLY A 72 -9.62 5.76 -7.50
CA GLY A 72 -9.17 7.13 -7.32
C GLY A 72 -9.10 7.62 -5.86
N PRO A 73 -8.64 8.86 -5.65
CA PRO A 73 -8.33 9.38 -4.30
C PRO A 73 -9.57 9.54 -3.40
N ASP A 74 -10.74 9.82 -3.95
CA ASP A 74 -11.96 9.97 -3.16
C ASP A 74 -12.44 8.62 -2.56
N TYR A 75 -12.06 7.49 -3.16
CA TYR A 75 -12.35 6.19 -2.58
C TYR A 75 -11.59 5.96 -1.27
N MET A 76 -10.40 6.51 -1.13
CA MET A 76 -9.59 6.44 0.09
C MET A 76 -10.22 7.17 1.29
N LEU A 77 -11.24 8.01 1.08
CA LEU A 77 -12.01 8.64 2.16
C LEU A 77 -12.89 7.63 2.91
N ARG A 78 -13.17 6.47 2.32
CA ARG A 78 -13.99 5.41 2.90
C ARG A 78 -13.20 4.57 3.89
N SER A 79 -13.85 4.19 4.99
CA SER A 79 -13.22 3.34 6.01
C SER A 79 -12.94 1.90 5.54
N ASP A 80 -13.64 1.42 4.50
CA ASP A 80 -13.48 0.08 3.90
C ASP A 80 -12.47 0.03 2.74
N ALA A 81 -11.90 1.15 2.31
CA ALA A 81 -10.85 1.17 1.28
C ALA A 81 -9.59 0.44 1.79
N ARG A 82 -8.87 -0.27 0.89
CA ARG A 82 -7.59 -0.92 1.24
C ARG A 82 -6.61 0.10 1.83
N TRP A 83 -6.36 1.16 1.12
CA TRP A 83 -5.63 2.33 1.59
C TRP A 83 -6.63 3.41 1.94
N SER A 84 -6.64 3.84 3.19
CA SER A 84 -7.69 4.72 3.69
C SER A 84 -7.14 5.80 4.59
N TRP A 85 -7.67 7.02 4.44
CA TRP A 85 -7.39 8.13 5.36
C TRP A 85 -7.81 7.85 6.81
N TRP A 86 -8.63 6.83 7.05
CA TRP A 86 -8.95 6.34 8.39
C TRP A 86 -7.80 5.53 9.01
N ARG A 87 -6.88 5.05 8.20
CA ARG A 87 -5.74 4.21 8.59
C ARG A 87 -4.47 4.80 8.03
N MET A 88 -4.09 5.97 8.57
CA MET A 88 -2.88 6.67 8.18
C MET A 88 -2.30 7.47 9.34
N LYS A 89 -1.00 7.68 9.29
CA LYS A 89 -0.26 8.69 10.05
C LYS A 89 0.64 9.47 9.09
N GLN A 90 1.04 10.65 9.50
CA GLN A 90 1.95 11.46 8.68
C GLN A 90 2.97 12.19 9.55
N SER A 91 4.10 12.49 8.93
CA SER A 91 5.11 13.41 9.41
C SER A 91 5.25 14.61 8.46
N GLU A 92 6.33 15.36 8.55
CA GLU A 92 6.58 16.51 7.68
C GLU A 92 6.69 16.10 6.21
N HIS A 93 7.38 14.98 5.90
CA HIS A 93 7.70 14.57 4.55
C HIS A 93 7.09 13.23 4.13
N PHE A 94 6.39 12.52 5.01
CA PHE A 94 5.82 11.21 4.72
C PHE A 94 4.35 11.08 5.10
N PHE A 95 3.63 10.28 4.29
CA PHE A 95 2.41 9.59 4.69
C PHE A 95 2.72 8.11 4.93
N VAL A 96 2.17 7.52 5.99
CA VAL A 96 2.14 6.07 6.19
C VAL A 96 0.69 5.61 6.18
N PHE A 97 0.35 4.75 5.24
CA PHE A 97 -0.95 4.06 5.19
C PHE A 97 -0.76 2.60 5.56
N TRP A 98 -1.77 1.99 6.17
CA TRP A 98 -1.74 0.57 6.50
C TRP A 98 -3.03 -0.14 6.13
N GLU A 99 -2.91 -1.45 5.86
CA GLU A 99 -4.02 -2.31 5.47
C GLU A 99 -5.04 -2.53 6.60
N PRO A 100 -6.31 -2.88 6.25
CA PRO A 100 -7.39 -3.08 7.23
C PRO A 100 -7.09 -4.09 8.33
N GLY A 101 -6.24 -5.09 8.06
CA GLY A 101 -5.89 -6.12 9.03
C GLY A 101 -5.25 -5.59 10.32
N PHE A 102 -4.64 -4.42 10.29
CA PHE A 102 -4.09 -3.78 11.47
C PHE A 102 -5.15 -3.08 12.35
N GLY A 103 -6.36 -2.86 11.83
CA GLY A 103 -7.33 -2.00 12.52
C GLY A 103 -6.90 -0.54 12.54
N ASP A 104 -7.27 0.17 13.61
CA ASP A 104 -7.02 1.61 13.72
C ASP A 104 -5.57 1.95 14.12
N ASP A 105 -4.87 1.03 14.78
CA ASP A 105 -3.49 1.21 15.23
C ASP A 105 -2.66 -0.06 14.97
N PRO A 106 -1.62 0.01 14.12
CA PRO A 106 -0.74 -1.13 13.86
C PRO A 106 0.03 -1.64 15.09
N ASN A 107 0.15 -0.86 16.15
CA ASN A 107 0.84 -1.26 17.38
C ASN A 107 -0.11 -1.75 18.48
N ALA A 108 -1.42 -1.79 18.23
CA ALA A 108 -2.41 -2.21 19.22
C ALA A 108 -2.17 -3.66 19.70
N GLU A 109 -2.53 -3.95 20.94
CA GLU A 109 -2.45 -5.32 21.51
C GLU A 109 -3.30 -6.34 20.76
N SER A 110 -4.37 -5.89 20.09
CA SER A 110 -5.23 -6.72 19.24
C SER A 110 -4.53 -7.22 17.96
N VAL A 111 -3.45 -6.55 17.53
CA VAL A 111 -2.63 -7.00 16.41
C VAL A 111 -1.68 -8.10 16.88
N PRO A 112 -1.56 -9.24 16.16
CA PRO A 112 -0.58 -10.26 16.50
C PRO A 112 0.83 -9.68 16.65
N GLU A 113 1.59 -10.06 17.68
CA GLU A 113 2.90 -9.48 17.98
C GLU A 113 3.86 -9.49 16.79
N ALA A 114 3.84 -10.57 16.01
CA ALA A 114 4.66 -10.68 14.80
C ALA A 114 4.33 -9.60 13.76
N LEU A 115 3.10 -9.08 13.74
CA LEU A 115 2.63 -8.07 12.80
C LEU A 115 2.58 -6.65 13.37
N ARG A 116 2.78 -6.44 14.67
CA ARG A 116 2.76 -5.09 15.25
C ARG A 116 3.85 -4.22 14.66
N VAL A 117 3.54 -2.95 14.43
CA VAL A 117 4.51 -1.94 13.98
C VAL A 117 4.27 -0.64 14.74
N ASP A 118 5.33 -0.11 15.32
CA ASP A 118 5.35 1.25 15.84
C ASP A 118 5.50 2.23 14.68
N VAL A 119 4.38 2.82 14.26
CA VAL A 119 4.34 3.77 13.13
C VAL A 119 5.01 5.09 13.49
N ASP A 120 5.07 5.46 14.76
CA ASP A 120 5.78 6.67 15.19
C ASP A 120 7.29 6.50 15.06
N ASP A 121 7.83 5.35 15.46
CA ASP A 121 9.25 5.04 15.23
C ASP A 121 9.55 4.95 13.72
N LEU A 122 8.66 4.34 12.94
CA LEU A 122 8.80 4.29 11.46
C LEU A 122 8.90 5.69 10.86
N LEU A 123 7.98 6.59 11.20
CA LEU A 123 7.98 7.96 10.71
C LEU A 123 9.21 8.74 11.19
N GLN A 124 9.58 8.62 12.47
CA GLN A 124 10.76 9.29 13.01
C GLN A 124 12.04 8.87 12.27
N LYS A 125 12.20 7.58 11.97
CA LYS A 125 13.36 7.07 11.24
C LYS A 125 13.30 7.47 9.76
N ALA A 126 12.14 7.43 9.14
CA ALA A 126 11.96 7.88 7.76
C ALA A 126 12.39 9.34 7.59
N GLU A 127 12.04 10.22 8.52
CA GLU A 127 12.49 11.62 8.51
C GLU A 127 14.02 11.75 8.61
N GLN A 128 14.68 10.92 9.42
CA GLN A 128 16.14 10.90 9.50
C GLN A 128 16.78 10.47 8.17
N PHE A 129 16.20 9.48 7.51
CA PHE A 129 16.66 9.04 6.20
C PHE A 129 16.36 10.07 5.11
N TYR A 130 15.19 10.72 5.15
CA TYR A 130 14.87 11.85 4.26
C TYR A 130 15.92 12.95 4.37
N LYS A 131 16.18 13.41 5.60
CA LYS A 131 17.21 14.43 5.85
C LYS A 131 18.59 14.01 5.32
N THR A 132 18.95 12.75 5.47
CA THR A 132 20.22 12.23 4.95
C THR A 132 20.27 12.31 3.42
N ASN A 133 19.21 11.88 2.74
CA ASN A 133 19.16 11.89 1.27
C ASN A 133 19.11 13.31 0.70
N VAL A 134 18.39 14.22 1.32
CA VAL A 134 18.27 15.61 0.87
C VAL A 134 19.51 16.42 1.24
N GLU A 135 19.88 16.48 2.52
CA GLU A 135 20.90 17.43 3.01
C GLU A 135 22.34 16.93 2.80
N LYS A 136 22.58 15.61 2.97
CA LYS A 136 23.93 15.05 2.88
C LYS A 136 24.27 14.51 1.50
N LEU A 137 23.29 13.87 0.85
CA LEU A 137 23.51 13.23 -0.45
C LEU A 137 23.04 14.12 -1.62
N GLY A 138 22.27 15.17 -1.37
CA GLY A 138 21.81 16.10 -2.41
C GLY A 138 20.91 15.46 -3.46
N MET A 139 20.15 14.40 -3.09
CA MET A 139 19.33 13.64 -4.04
C MET A 139 18.08 14.40 -4.50
N ALA A 140 17.65 15.43 -3.79
CA ALA A 140 16.59 16.34 -4.21
C ALA A 140 16.89 17.77 -3.77
N THR A 141 16.48 18.74 -4.59
CA THR A 141 16.62 20.18 -4.29
C THR A 141 15.25 20.72 -3.89
N VAL A 142 14.95 20.67 -2.59
CA VAL A 142 13.66 21.08 -2.03
C VAL A 142 13.62 22.57 -1.66
N GLY A 143 12.42 23.15 -1.59
CA GLY A 143 12.21 24.55 -1.21
C GLY A 143 12.55 25.57 -2.29
N GLN A 144 12.82 25.15 -3.52
CA GLN A 144 13.25 26.02 -4.63
C GLN A 144 12.42 25.84 -5.91
N GLY A 145 11.31 25.10 -5.85
CA GLY A 145 10.48 24.79 -7.03
C GLY A 145 11.17 23.86 -8.03
N LYS A 146 12.18 23.09 -7.57
CA LYS A 146 12.96 22.16 -8.40
C LYS A 146 12.72 20.70 -8.10
N SER A 147 11.90 20.41 -7.10
CA SER A 147 11.51 19.06 -6.73
C SER A 147 10.01 18.96 -6.58
N VAL A 148 9.45 17.81 -6.98
CA VAL A 148 8.06 17.47 -6.70
C VAL A 148 7.79 17.42 -5.21
N LEU A 149 8.81 17.14 -4.39
CA LEU A 149 8.74 17.12 -2.93
C LEU A 149 8.42 18.48 -2.31
N ASP A 150 8.51 19.59 -3.06
CA ASP A 150 8.07 20.90 -2.59
C ASP A 150 6.53 20.95 -2.40
N ASN A 151 5.81 20.09 -3.11
CA ASN A 151 4.34 20.05 -3.12
C ASN A 151 3.75 18.71 -2.66
N HIS A 152 4.55 17.65 -2.56
CA HIS A 152 4.07 16.31 -2.23
C HIS A 152 4.93 15.65 -1.16
N LYS A 153 4.31 14.79 -0.35
CA LYS A 153 5.00 13.92 0.62
C LYS A 153 5.24 12.55 0.01
N MET A 154 6.36 11.94 0.35
CA MET A 154 6.64 10.54 0.04
C MET A 154 5.66 9.62 0.77
N GLN A 155 5.52 8.39 0.30
CA GLN A 155 4.46 7.51 0.77
C GLN A 155 5.01 6.15 1.18
N ILE A 156 4.54 5.66 2.32
CA ILE A 156 4.87 4.34 2.87
C ILE A 156 3.57 3.55 2.99
N TYR A 157 3.56 2.34 2.44
CA TYR A 157 2.44 1.41 2.49
C TYR A 157 2.82 0.19 3.31
N LEU A 158 2.18 0.04 4.47
CA LEU A 158 2.42 -1.06 5.40
C LEU A 158 1.43 -2.19 5.13
N LEU A 159 1.96 -3.33 4.70
CA LEU A 159 1.21 -4.51 4.32
C LEU A 159 0.98 -5.44 5.52
N TYR A 160 -0.26 -5.92 5.69
CA TYR A 160 -0.61 -6.87 6.74
C TYR A 160 -0.28 -8.30 6.31
N GLN A 161 1.01 -8.63 6.36
CA GLN A 161 1.50 -9.95 5.96
C GLN A 161 2.77 -10.34 6.73
N THR A 162 2.99 -11.65 6.83
CA THR A 162 4.21 -12.22 7.43
C THR A 162 5.33 -12.42 6.41
N ASP A 163 4.98 -12.62 5.14
CA ASP A 163 5.96 -12.78 4.07
C ASP A 163 6.80 -11.52 3.93
N TRP A 164 8.12 -11.72 3.91
CA TRP A 164 9.05 -10.61 3.83
C TRP A 164 8.86 -9.81 2.54
N LEU A 165 8.71 -8.52 2.68
CA LEU A 165 8.66 -7.58 1.57
C LEU A 165 9.20 -6.22 2.01
N ALA A 166 10.16 -5.72 1.26
CA ALA A 166 10.56 -4.33 1.29
C ALA A 166 10.90 -3.92 -0.15
N THR A 167 10.28 -2.85 -0.62
CA THR A 167 10.51 -2.32 -1.97
C THR A 167 10.39 -0.80 -1.94
N GLY A 168 11.48 -0.12 -2.30
CA GLY A 168 11.50 1.30 -2.55
C GLY A 168 11.45 1.57 -4.06
N SER A 169 10.57 2.44 -4.49
CA SER A 169 10.35 2.86 -5.87
C SER A 169 9.59 4.19 -5.91
N GLY A 170 8.65 4.33 -6.81
CA GLY A 170 7.72 5.45 -6.93
C GLY A 170 6.71 5.18 -8.04
N TYR A 171 5.88 6.16 -8.35
CA TYR A 171 4.88 6.05 -9.41
C TYR A 171 4.58 7.39 -10.09
N ASP A 172 4.01 7.27 -11.31
CA ASP A 172 3.54 8.34 -12.18
C ASP A 172 4.63 9.38 -12.52
N ASP A 173 5.91 8.97 -12.48
CA ASP A 173 7.06 9.86 -12.66
C ASP A 173 6.99 11.11 -11.76
N LYS A 174 6.44 10.94 -10.55
CA LYS A 174 6.19 12.03 -9.62
C LYS A 174 6.79 11.83 -8.26
N ILE A 175 6.42 10.73 -7.58
CA ILE A 175 6.69 10.62 -6.15
C ILE A 175 7.32 9.29 -5.79
N GLY A 176 8.36 9.34 -4.94
CA GLY A 176 8.93 8.18 -4.31
C GLY A 176 8.00 7.55 -3.29
N ALA A 177 7.93 6.23 -3.30
CA ALA A 177 7.11 5.45 -2.39
C ALA A 177 7.80 4.15 -2.00
N LEU A 178 7.40 3.57 -0.88
CA LEU A 178 7.86 2.25 -0.46
C LEU A 178 6.73 1.41 0.10
N TRP A 179 6.85 0.09 -0.12
CA TRP A 179 5.96 -0.96 0.39
C TRP A 179 6.75 -1.85 1.31
N VAL A 180 6.26 -2.02 2.53
CA VAL A 180 6.97 -2.74 3.57
C VAL A 180 6.04 -3.64 4.36
N ASN A 181 6.55 -4.77 4.86
CA ASN A 181 5.84 -5.59 5.83
C ASN A 181 6.39 -5.39 7.25
N PRO A 182 5.68 -5.83 8.29
CA PRO A 182 6.07 -5.62 9.68
C PRO A 182 7.48 -6.11 10.05
N SER A 183 7.95 -7.21 9.46
CA SER A 183 9.27 -7.76 9.81
C SER A 183 10.42 -6.82 9.42
N THR A 184 10.23 -5.96 8.42
CA THR A 184 11.23 -4.98 7.97
C THR A 184 11.29 -3.74 8.86
N CYS A 185 10.29 -3.58 9.75
CA CYS A 185 10.19 -2.50 10.71
C CYS A 185 10.61 -2.91 12.14
N LYS A 186 11.30 -4.04 12.31
CA LYS A 186 11.68 -4.60 13.62
C LYS A 186 13.16 -4.99 13.70
N PRO A 187 14.05 -4.06 14.06
CA PRO A 187 13.83 -2.61 14.25
C PRO A 187 13.71 -1.87 12.93
N VAL A 188 13.13 -0.69 12.94
CA VAL A 188 13.23 0.25 11.82
C VAL A 188 14.67 0.68 11.68
N GLY A 189 15.32 0.30 10.58
CA GLY A 189 16.77 0.48 10.42
C GLY A 189 17.23 0.41 8.98
N SER A 190 18.29 -0.36 8.74
CA SER A 190 18.98 -0.41 7.44
C SER A 190 18.08 -0.79 6.27
N THR A 191 17.14 -1.72 6.45
CA THR A 191 16.19 -2.10 5.40
C THR A 191 15.34 -0.89 4.97
N ILE A 192 14.71 -0.22 5.91
CA ILE A 192 13.88 0.97 5.60
C ILE A 192 14.74 2.08 5.01
N GLY A 193 15.95 2.29 5.54
CA GLY A 193 16.88 3.28 4.98
C GLY A 193 17.30 2.96 3.54
N HIS A 194 17.51 1.69 3.21
CA HIS A 194 17.81 1.20 1.87
C HIS A 194 16.64 1.46 0.90
N GLU A 195 15.42 1.12 1.30
CA GLU A 195 14.23 1.31 0.46
C GLU A 195 13.88 2.80 0.26
N ILE A 196 14.08 3.63 1.28
CA ILE A 196 13.98 5.09 1.13
C ILE A 196 15.05 5.59 0.13
N GLY A 197 16.26 5.03 0.16
CA GLY A 197 17.30 5.33 -0.83
C GLY A 197 16.83 5.04 -2.27
N HIS A 198 16.20 3.88 -2.52
CA HIS A 198 15.61 3.57 -3.82
C HIS A 198 14.47 4.53 -4.20
N SER A 199 13.62 4.91 -3.24
CA SER A 199 12.58 5.90 -3.47
C SER A 199 13.16 7.27 -3.85
N PHE A 200 14.31 7.64 -3.29
CA PHE A 200 15.02 8.85 -3.69
C PHE A 200 15.72 8.72 -5.05
N GLN A 201 16.24 7.54 -5.42
CA GLN A 201 16.74 7.32 -6.78
C GLN A 201 15.64 7.52 -7.82
N TYR A 202 14.43 7.04 -7.52
CA TYR A 202 13.25 7.32 -8.33
C TYR A 202 12.94 8.83 -8.36
N GLN A 203 12.98 9.51 -7.21
CA GLN A 203 12.70 10.94 -7.10
C GLN A 203 13.65 11.81 -7.92
N VAL A 204 14.93 11.44 -7.99
CA VAL A 204 15.89 12.12 -8.88
C VAL A 204 15.43 12.14 -10.34
N SER A 205 14.88 11.01 -10.80
CA SER A 205 14.36 10.91 -12.17
C SER A 205 13.06 11.72 -12.34
N ALA A 206 12.17 11.65 -11.36
CA ALA A 206 10.93 12.42 -11.34
C ALA A 206 11.19 13.93 -11.34
N ASP A 207 12.15 14.41 -10.55
CA ASP A 207 12.52 15.83 -10.48
C ASP A 207 13.14 16.33 -11.78
N LYS A 208 13.93 15.52 -12.50
CA LYS A 208 14.46 15.87 -13.83
C LYS A 208 13.35 16.02 -14.88
N LEU A 209 12.32 15.17 -14.82
CA LEU A 209 11.13 15.32 -15.66
C LEU A 209 10.35 16.58 -15.28
N PHE A 210 10.17 16.83 -13.99
CA PHE A 210 9.47 18.00 -13.47
C PHE A 210 10.14 19.32 -13.88
N THR A 211 11.48 19.37 -13.86
CA THR A 211 12.25 20.57 -14.26
C THR A 211 12.45 20.68 -15.78
N GLY A 212 12.08 19.66 -16.54
CA GLY A 212 12.29 19.63 -17.99
C GLY A 212 13.74 19.36 -18.42
N GLU A 213 14.59 18.89 -17.51
CA GLU A 213 15.97 18.48 -17.83
C GLU A 213 16.01 17.24 -18.71
N VAL A 214 15.00 16.40 -18.65
CA VAL A 214 14.77 15.26 -19.53
C VAL A 214 13.34 15.26 -20.03
N THR A 215 13.10 14.69 -21.21
CA THR A 215 11.74 14.45 -21.72
C THR A 215 11.36 13.01 -21.45
N PRO A 216 10.03 12.71 -21.22
CA PRO A 216 9.58 11.33 -21.17
C PRO A 216 10.00 10.59 -22.45
N ILE A 217 10.48 9.37 -22.27
CA ILE A 217 10.71 8.49 -23.45
C ILE A 217 9.31 8.01 -23.86
N ASP A 218 8.87 8.43 -25.05
CA ASP A 218 7.62 7.94 -25.62
C ASP A 218 7.65 6.41 -25.67
N SER A 219 6.79 5.76 -24.87
CA SER A 219 6.65 4.30 -24.76
C SER A 219 5.62 3.76 -25.72
#